data_c8696eeee4fdd6e357f2a13f8e4d3bc3
#
_entry.id   c8696eeee4fdd6e357f2a13f8e4d3bc3
#
_cell.length_a   1.000
_cell.length_b   1.000
_cell.length_c   1.000
_cell.angle_alpha   90.00
_cell.angle_beta   90.00
_cell.angle_gamma   90.00
#
_symmetry.space_group_name_H-M   'P 1'
#
loop_
_entity.id
_entity.type
_entity.pdbx_description
1 polymer ?
#
loop_
_entity_poly.entity_id
_entity_poly.type
_entity_poly.pdbx_seq_one_letter_code
_entity_poly.pdbx_strand_id
1 'polypeptide(L)'
;ALDAEREGVNLTGFAGLPTYSRGAAVAQYLFVNGRPVRDKLLLGALRGAYADFLSRDRHPAVALFVECEPTLVDVNVHPAKSEVRFREPAMVRGLIVSGLRHALAEAGHRASTTVSSAALGAFTPELTGQPRVYQMDRPRNAPGYSGLAETATMFDPQPSARLEDAPQIEAQ
;
A
#
# COMPACT_ATOMS: atom_id res chain seq x y z
N ALA A 1 4.70 0.07 -16.51
CA ALA A 1 3.97 -0.25 -17.74
C ALA A 1 3.00 -1.39 -17.44
N LEU A 2 1.91 -1.48 -18.17
CA LEU A 2 0.89 -2.52 -18.10
C LEU A 2 0.77 -3.13 -19.49
N ASP A 3 0.69 -4.44 -19.54
CA ASP A 3 0.43 -5.21 -20.75
C ASP A 3 -0.30 -6.50 -20.34
N ALA A 4 -1.52 -6.68 -20.82
CA ALA A 4 -2.36 -7.83 -20.50
C ALA A 4 -3.36 -8.10 -21.64
N GLU A 5 -3.60 -9.36 -21.95
CA GLU A 5 -4.52 -9.79 -22.99
C GLU A 5 -5.50 -10.85 -22.46
N ARG A 6 -6.74 -10.78 -22.92
CA ARG A 6 -7.76 -11.82 -22.66
C ARG A 6 -8.84 -11.79 -23.73
N GLU A 7 -9.12 -12.96 -24.34
CA GLU A 7 -10.25 -13.17 -25.26
C GLU A 7 -10.35 -12.13 -26.38
N GLY A 8 -9.20 -11.76 -26.98
CA GLY A 8 -9.14 -10.79 -28.06
C GLY A 8 -9.26 -9.32 -27.61
N VAL A 9 -9.22 -9.05 -26.32
CA VAL A 9 -9.09 -7.71 -25.75
C VAL A 9 -7.69 -7.51 -25.22
N ASN A 10 -6.98 -6.53 -25.76
CA ASN A 10 -5.63 -6.14 -25.33
C ASN A 10 -5.72 -4.88 -24.46
N LEU A 11 -5.05 -4.91 -23.31
CA LEU A 11 -4.98 -3.82 -22.35
C LEU A 11 -3.53 -3.40 -22.17
N THR A 12 -3.19 -2.22 -22.63
CA THR A 12 -1.87 -1.64 -22.45
C THR A 12 -1.94 -0.29 -21.71
N GLY A 13 -0.78 0.21 -21.25
CA GLY A 13 -0.74 1.54 -20.68
C GLY A 13 0.20 1.72 -19.49
N PHE A 14 -0.10 2.74 -18.72
CA PHE A 14 0.69 3.16 -17.57
C PHE A 14 -0.20 3.34 -16.35
N ALA A 15 0.20 2.73 -15.25
CA ALA A 15 -0.44 2.85 -13.94
C ALA A 15 0.52 3.56 -12.98
N GLY A 16 0.09 4.68 -12.41
CA GLY A 16 0.82 5.38 -11.38
C GLY A 16 0.82 4.61 -10.08
N LEU A 17 1.92 4.68 -9.33
CA LEU A 17 1.97 4.15 -7.97
C LEU A 17 0.96 4.87 -7.08
N PRO A 18 0.44 4.24 -6.03
CA PRO A 18 -0.52 4.85 -5.09
C PRO A 18 -0.03 6.18 -4.50
N THR A 19 1.28 6.35 -4.35
CA THR A 19 1.92 7.58 -3.89
C THR A 19 1.66 8.78 -4.79
N TYR A 20 1.40 8.58 -6.09
CA TYR A 20 1.08 9.62 -7.08
C TYR A 20 -0.43 9.86 -7.23
N SER A 21 -1.23 9.52 -6.23
CA SER A 21 -2.66 9.74 -6.27
C SER A 21 -3.04 11.22 -6.13
N ARG A 22 -4.20 11.58 -6.67
CA ARG A 22 -4.75 12.95 -6.67
C ARG A 22 -6.07 13.00 -5.90
N GLY A 23 -6.42 14.18 -5.38
CA GLY A 23 -7.73 14.41 -4.75
C GLY A 23 -8.88 14.53 -5.76
N ALA A 24 -8.58 14.65 -7.05
CA ALA A 24 -9.57 14.69 -8.12
C ALA A 24 -9.18 13.74 -9.26
N ALA A 25 -10.18 13.24 -10.00
CA ALA A 25 -10.00 12.30 -11.11
C ALA A 25 -9.54 12.99 -12.42
N VAL A 26 -8.59 13.92 -12.33
CA VAL A 26 -8.12 14.73 -13.47
C VAL A 26 -7.02 14.03 -14.28
N ALA A 27 -6.39 13.01 -13.76
CA ALA A 27 -5.29 12.30 -14.40
C ALA A 27 -5.67 10.86 -14.77
N GLN A 28 -6.91 10.63 -15.17
CA GLN A 28 -7.43 9.33 -15.62
C GLN A 28 -7.76 9.40 -17.10
N TYR A 29 -6.87 8.85 -17.92
CA TYR A 29 -6.99 8.82 -19.38
C TYR A 29 -7.30 7.39 -19.81
N LEU A 30 -8.48 7.20 -20.40
CA LEU A 30 -8.96 5.89 -20.85
C LEU A 30 -9.25 5.98 -22.35
N PHE A 31 -8.73 5.03 -23.09
CA PHE A 31 -8.91 4.95 -24.53
C PHE A 31 -9.45 3.58 -24.92
N VAL A 32 -10.38 3.54 -25.87
CA VAL A 32 -10.88 2.32 -26.49
C VAL A 32 -10.73 2.45 -28.01
N ASN A 33 -9.96 1.56 -28.61
CA ASN A 33 -9.61 1.60 -30.03
C ASN A 33 -9.15 3.01 -30.49
N GLY A 34 -8.23 3.60 -29.69
CA GLY A 34 -7.67 4.93 -29.94
C GLY A 34 -8.58 6.12 -29.60
N ARG A 35 -9.83 5.89 -29.16
CA ARG A 35 -10.80 6.93 -28.82
C ARG A 35 -10.81 7.20 -27.32
N PRO A 36 -10.71 8.45 -26.87
CA PRO A 36 -10.83 8.80 -25.47
C PRO A 36 -12.26 8.57 -24.97
N VAL A 37 -12.42 7.88 -23.85
CA VAL A 37 -13.69 7.55 -23.24
C VAL A 37 -13.75 7.87 -21.75
N ARG A 38 -14.96 8.10 -21.23
CA ARG A 38 -15.24 8.26 -19.78
C ARG A 38 -16.37 7.32 -19.39
N ASP A 39 -16.11 6.03 -19.54
CA ASP A 39 -17.09 4.98 -19.30
C ASP A 39 -17.10 4.59 -17.80
N LYS A 40 -18.31 4.35 -17.27
CA LYS A 40 -18.52 3.99 -15.86
C LYS A 40 -17.94 2.63 -15.50
N LEU A 41 -17.96 1.68 -16.43
CA LEU A 41 -17.39 0.34 -16.22
C LEU A 41 -15.88 0.43 -16.07
N LEU A 42 -15.20 1.14 -16.98
CA LEU A 42 -13.76 1.30 -16.97
C LEU A 42 -13.29 2.08 -15.72
N LEU A 43 -13.98 3.17 -15.37
CA LEU A 43 -13.70 3.93 -14.15
C LEU A 43 -13.96 3.11 -12.89
N GLY A 44 -15.01 2.29 -12.88
CA GLY A 44 -15.33 1.37 -11.80
C GLY A 44 -14.30 0.26 -11.65
N ALA A 45 -13.81 -0.32 -12.77
CA ALA A 45 -12.74 -1.30 -12.78
C ALA A 45 -11.42 -0.71 -12.21
N LEU A 46 -11.07 0.50 -12.68
CA LEU A 46 -9.92 1.24 -12.18
C LEU A 46 -9.99 1.45 -10.67
N ARG A 47 -11.13 1.94 -10.16
CA ARG A 47 -11.34 2.12 -8.72
C ARG A 47 -11.23 0.80 -7.96
N GLY A 48 -11.79 -0.28 -8.49
CA GLY A 48 -11.70 -1.62 -7.90
C GLY A 48 -10.29 -2.17 -7.83
N ALA A 49 -9.44 -1.87 -8.83
CA ALA A 49 -8.04 -2.28 -8.84
C ALA A 49 -7.20 -1.59 -7.75
N TYR A 50 -7.50 -0.33 -7.48
CA TYR A 50 -6.79 0.48 -6.48
C TYR A 50 -7.45 0.50 -5.09
N ALA A 51 -8.55 -0.21 -4.88
CA ALA A 51 -9.33 -0.14 -3.64
C ALA A 51 -8.53 -0.50 -2.38
N ASP A 52 -7.57 -1.41 -2.53
CA ASP A 52 -6.71 -1.88 -1.43
C ASP A 52 -5.51 -0.93 -1.16
N PHE A 53 -5.26 0.02 -2.04
CA PHE A 53 -4.08 0.90 -2.03
C PHE A 53 -4.41 2.38 -1.80
N LEU A 54 -5.64 2.80 -2.10
CA LEU A 54 -6.06 4.19 -2.04
C LEU A 54 -7.33 4.37 -1.21
N SER A 55 -7.38 5.44 -0.43
CA SER A 55 -8.60 5.89 0.23
C SER A 55 -9.64 6.36 -0.80
N ARG A 56 -10.91 6.45 -0.38
CA ARG A 56 -12.04 6.72 -1.28
C ARG A 56 -12.00 8.09 -1.95
N ASP A 57 -11.34 9.05 -1.34
CA ASP A 57 -11.16 10.43 -1.79
C ASP A 57 -9.93 10.61 -2.70
N ARG A 58 -9.15 9.54 -2.93
CA ARG A 58 -7.97 9.59 -3.76
C ARG A 58 -8.19 8.87 -5.10
N HIS A 59 -7.61 9.43 -6.14
CA HIS A 59 -7.72 8.95 -7.52
C HIS A 59 -6.33 8.66 -8.07
N PRO A 60 -6.12 7.48 -8.69
CA PRO A 60 -4.84 7.16 -9.31
C PRO A 60 -4.61 7.98 -10.59
N ALA A 61 -3.35 8.24 -10.92
CA ALA A 61 -2.96 8.73 -12.23
C ALA A 61 -2.73 7.54 -13.16
N VAL A 62 -3.48 7.45 -14.25
CA VAL A 62 -3.39 6.34 -15.21
C VAL A 62 -3.61 6.79 -16.65
N ALA A 63 -3.00 6.08 -17.59
CA ALA A 63 -3.32 6.13 -19.00
C ALA A 63 -3.48 4.69 -19.49
N LEU A 64 -4.71 4.27 -19.81
CA LEU A 64 -5.04 2.91 -20.24
C LEU A 64 -5.58 2.91 -21.67
N PHE A 65 -5.12 1.96 -22.44
CA PHE A 65 -5.52 1.72 -23.83
C PHE A 65 -6.13 0.31 -23.89
N VAL A 66 -7.39 0.24 -24.26
CA VAL A 66 -8.10 -1.02 -24.51
C VAL A 66 -8.28 -1.15 -26.01
N GLU A 67 -7.72 -2.17 -26.59
CA GLU A 67 -7.82 -2.49 -28.00
C GLU A 67 -8.58 -3.81 -28.16
N CYS A 68 -9.59 -3.82 -28.99
CA CYS A 68 -10.41 -5.00 -29.25
C CYS A 68 -11.03 -4.92 -30.64
N GLU A 69 -11.52 -6.06 -31.13
CA GLU A 69 -12.28 -6.05 -32.35
C GLU A 69 -13.53 -5.15 -32.27
N PRO A 70 -13.84 -4.39 -33.31
CA PRO A 70 -15.02 -3.51 -33.33
C PRO A 70 -16.35 -4.22 -33.02
N THR A 71 -16.43 -5.51 -33.25
CA THR A 71 -17.59 -6.35 -32.95
C THR A 71 -17.82 -6.61 -31.48
N LEU A 72 -16.79 -6.42 -30.66
CA LEU A 72 -16.82 -6.62 -29.22
C LEU A 72 -17.19 -5.35 -28.40
N VAL A 73 -17.26 -4.19 -29.11
CA VAL A 73 -17.55 -2.91 -28.44
C VAL A 73 -18.49 -2.07 -29.31
N ASP A 74 -19.57 -1.58 -28.70
CA ASP A 74 -20.45 -0.58 -29.33
C ASP A 74 -20.08 0.81 -28.79
N VAL A 75 -19.70 1.71 -29.69
CA VAL A 75 -19.30 3.09 -29.39
C VAL A 75 -20.47 4.07 -29.56
N ASN A 76 -21.57 3.63 -30.18
CA ASN A 76 -22.72 4.47 -30.49
C ASN A 76 -23.78 4.48 -29.39
N VAL A 77 -23.34 4.54 -28.13
CA VAL A 77 -24.24 4.47 -26.96
C VAL A 77 -24.65 5.87 -26.49
N HIS A 78 -23.82 6.90 -26.70
CA HIS A 78 -24.07 8.26 -26.24
C HIS A 78 -23.79 9.28 -27.36
N PRO A 79 -24.55 10.38 -27.47
CA PRO A 79 -24.32 11.42 -28.50
C PRO A 79 -22.90 11.99 -28.50
N ALA A 80 -22.32 12.19 -27.32
CA ALA A 80 -20.93 12.63 -27.17
C ALA A 80 -19.88 11.52 -27.39
N LYS A 81 -20.33 10.27 -27.64
CA LYS A 81 -19.46 9.10 -27.85
C LYS A 81 -18.37 8.91 -26.77
N SER A 82 -18.64 9.37 -25.57
CA SER A 82 -17.75 9.25 -24.41
C SER A 82 -17.96 7.97 -23.62
N GLU A 83 -19.09 7.29 -23.82
CA GLU A 83 -19.41 6.00 -23.21
C GLU A 83 -19.36 4.90 -24.28
N VAL A 84 -18.97 3.71 -23.88
CA VAL A 84 -18.88 2.53 -24.74
C VAL A 84 -19.60 1.37 -24.08
N ARG A 85 -20.11 0.45 -24.89
CA ARG A 85 -20.75 -0.77 -24.39
C ARG A 85 -20.01 -1.98 -24.89
N PHE A 86 -19.33 -2.67 -23.99
CA PHE A 86 -18.67 -3.93 -24.30
C PHE A 86 -19.70 -5.06 -24.38
N ARG A 87 -19.48 -6.02 -25.25
CA ARG A 87 -20.28 -7.21 -25.36
C ARG A 87 -20.19 -8.08 -24.11
N GLU A 88 -18.97 -8.17 -23.55
CA GLU A 88 -18.68 -8.88 -22.30
C GLU A 88 -18.08 -7.95 -21.25
N PRO A 89 -18.90 -7.16 -20.55
CA PRO A 89 -18.44 -6.14 -19.63
C PRO A 89 -17.73 -6.74 -18.40
N ALA A 90 -18.12 -7.95 -17.98
CA ALA A 90 -17.52 -8.63 -16.85
C ALA A 90 -16.07 -9.07 -17.14
N MET A 91 -15.82 -9.58 -18.35
CA MET A 91 -14.50 -9.99 -18.81
C MET A 91 -13.55 -8.78 -18.89
N VAL A 92 -13.97 -7.68 -19.52
CA VAL A 92 -13.18 -6.45 -19.63
C VAL A 92 -12.86 -5.86 -18.26
N ARG A 93 -13.85 -5.82 -17.36
CA ARG A 93 -13.63 -5.41 -15.97
C ARG A 93 -12.60 -6.29 -15.26
N GLY A 94 -12.71 -7.61 -15.41
CA GLY A 94 -11.78 -8.58 -14.84
C GLY A 94 -10.36 -8.38 -15.36
N LEU A 95 -10.19 -8.20 -16.67
CA LEU A 95 -8.91 -7.93 -17.32
C LEU A 95 -8.23 -6.67 -16.74
N ILE A 96 -8.97 -5.57 -16.64
CA ILE A 96 -8.45 -4.30 -16.11
C ILE A 96 -8.04 -4.45 -14.64
N VAL A 97 -8.89 -5.06 -13.81
CA VAL A 97 -8.60 -5.24 -12.38
C VAL A 97 -7.40 -6.13 -12.18
N SER A 98 -7.33 -7.28 -12.85
CA SER A 98 -6.21 -8.22 -12.71
C SER A 98 -4.90 -7.64 -13.25
N GLY A 99 -4.91 -7.03 -14.42
CA GLY A 99 -3.74 -6.42 -15.04
C GLY A 99 -3.15 -5.29 -14.20
N LEU A 100 -4.01 -4.40 -13.69
CA LEU A 100 -3.58 -3.31 -12.81
C LEU A 100 -3.01 -3.82 -11.49
N ARG A 101 -3.68 -4.78 -10.83
CA ARG A 101 -3.18 -5.38 -9.58
C ARG A 101 -1.84 -6.07 -9.77
N HIS A 102 -1.65 -6.77 -10.88
CA HIS A 102 -0.38 -7.40 -11.22
C HIS A 102 0.73 -6.36 -11.39
N ALA A 103 0.50 -5.32 -12.19
CA ALA A 103 1.46 -4.25 -12.40
C ALA A 103 1.82 -3.48 -11.12
N LEU A 104 0.85 -3.28 -10.23
CA LEU A 104 1.08 -2.64 -8.92
C LEU A 104 1.91 -3.53 -7.99
N ALA A 105 1.64 -4.84 -7.96
CA ALA A 105 2.40 -5.81 -7.18
C ALA A 105 3.86 -5.88 -7.64
N GLU A 106 4.12 -5.99 -8.94
CA GLU A 106 5.47 -5.96 -9.51
C GLU A 106 6.23 -4.65 -9.15
N ALA A 107 5.55 -3.52 -9.23
CA ALA A 107 6.15 -2.24 -8.89
C ALA A 107 6.48 -2.15 -7.39
N GLY A 108 5.64 -2.71 -6.53
CA GLY A 108 5.86 -2.82 -5.09
C GLY A 108 7.08 -3.69 -4.76
N HIS A 109 7.20 -4.84 -5.41
CA HIS A 109 8.36 -5.73 -5.25
C HIS A 109 9.66 -5.07 -5.70
N ARG A 110 9.66 -4.37 -6.84
CA ARG A 110 10.84 -3.64 -7.31
C ARG A 110 11.29 -2.54 -6.36
N ALA A 111 10.36 -1.78 -5.80
CA ALA A 111 10.66 -0.74 -4.81
C ALA A 111 11.24 -1.34 -3.53
N SER A 112 10.70 -2.46 -3.07
CA SER A 112 11.16 -3.18 -1.87
C SER A 112 12.59 -3.72 -2.03
N THR A 113 12.92 -4.36 -3.18
CA THR A 113 14.27 -4.86 -3.45
C THR A 113 15.31 -3.75 -3.56
N THR A 114 14.95 -2.61 -4.14
CA THR A 114 15.88 -1.47 -4.26
C THR A 114 16.20 -0.87 -2.90
N VAL A 115 15.21 -0.74 -2.02
CA VAL A 115 15.42 -0.25 -0.66
C VAL A 115 16.26 -1.24 0.16
N SER A 116 16.00 -2.53 0.04
CA SER A 116 16.75 -3.57 0.74
C SER A 116 18.22 -3.61 0.30
N SER A 117 18.49 -3.50 -0.99
CA SER A 117 19.88 -3.48 -1.50
C SER A 117 20.64 -2.21 -1.10
N ALA A 118 19.97 -1.05 -1.10
CA ALA A 118 20.56 0.20 -0.62
C ALA A 118 20.85 0.15 0.88
N ALA A 119 19.95 -0.42 1.69
CA ALA A 119 20.16 -0.61 3.12
C ALA A 119 21.30 -1.57 3.40
N LEU A 120 21.38 -2.71 2.70
CA LEU A 120 22.48 -3.67 2.83
C LEU A 120 23.82 -3.08 2.38
N GLY A 121 23.84 -2.23 1.35
CA GLY A 121 25.04 -1.51 0.93
C GLY A 121 25.52 -0.47 1.93
N ALA A 122 24.62 0.12 2.71
CA ALA A 122 24.96 1.06 3.79
C ALA A 122 25.53 0.36 5.04
N PHE A 123 25.30 -0.94 5.18
CA PHE A 123 25.84 -1.78 6.27
C PHE A 123 27.09 -2.57 5.86
N THR A 124 27.86 -2.13 4.85
CA THR A 124 29.20 -2.67 4.67
C THR A 124 30.01 -2.33 5.91
N PRO A 125 30.43 -3.31 6.73
CA PRO A 125 31.30 -3.02 7.86
C PRO A 125 32.62 -2.52 7.26
N GLU A 126 32.97 -1.28 7.58
CA GLU A 126 34.33 -0.81 7.37
C GLU A 126 35.26 -1.79 8.09
N LEU A 127 35.98 -2.58 7.31
CA LEU A 127 37.06 -3.42 7.82
C LEU A 127 38.22 -2.50 8.25
N THR A 128 37.98 -1.63 9.21
CA THR A 128 39.04 -1.01 9.96
C THR A 128 39.65 -2.11 10.84
N GLY A 129 40.74 -2.64 10.33
CA GLY A 129 41.47 -3.73 10.96
C GLY A 129 41.89 -3.41 12.36
N GLN A 130 41.18 -3.91 13.28
CA GLN A 130 41.61 -4.51 14.55
C GLN A 130 40.38 -5.11 15.23
N PRO A 131 40.35 -6.40 15.57
CA PRO A 131 39.28 -6.96 16.36
C PRO A 131 39.28 -6.26 17.72
N ARG A 132 38.29 -5.42 17.97
CA ARG A 132 38.00 -4.95 19.34
C ARG A 132 37.49 -6.14 20.11
N VAL A 133 38.39 -6.84 20.80
CA VAL A 133 38.02 -7.85 21.78
C VAL A 133 37.31 -7.11 22.92
N TYR A 134 36.01 -7.22 23.00
CA TYR A 134 35.26 -6.83 24.20
C TYR A 134 35.66 -7.77 25.31
N GLN A 135 36.55 -7.33 26.19
CA GLN A 135 36.88 -8.04 27.41
C GLN A 135 35.71 -7.92 28.37
N MET A 136 34.75 -8.86 28.28
CA MET A 136 33.67 -8.98 29.27
C MET A 136 34.10 -9.59 30.59
N ASP A 137 35.33 -10.09 30.70
CA ASP A 137 35.83 -10.84 31.87
C ASP A 137 36.89 -10.12 32.70
N ARG A 138 36.89 -8.79 32.73
CA ARG A 138 37.64 -8.12 33.78
C ARG A 138 36.73 -7.95 35.00
N PRO A 139 37.02 -8.59 36.16
CA PRO A 139 36.35 -8.22 37.39
C PRO A 139 36.68 -6.76 37.68
N ARG A 140 35.65 -5.92 37.61
CA ARG A 140 35.77 -4.55 38.13
C ARG A 140 35.97 -4.67 39.62
N ASN A 141 37.19 -4.44 40.07
CA ASN A 141 37.38 -3.98 41.43
C ASN A 141 36.67 -2.64 41.55
N ALA A 142 35.41 -2.69 41.93
CA ALA A 142 34.67 -1.50 42.32
C ALA A 142 35.23 -1.05 43.67
N PRO A 143 35.73 0.18 43.79
CA PRO A 143 35.92 0.78 45.09
C PRO A 143 34.54 0.82 45.78
N GLY A 144 34.47 0.29 47.02
CA GLY A 144 33.24 0.18 47.75
C GLY A 144 32.57 1.54 47.91
N TYR A 145 31.45 1.75 47.26
CA TYR A 145 30.53 2.82 47.58
C TYR A 145 29.71 2.39 48.79
N SER A 146 30.19 2.77 49.99
CA SER A 146 29.43 2.71 51.23
C SER A 146 28.43 3.88 51.34
N GLY A 147 27.56 4.02 50.38
CA GLY A 147 26.63 5.15 50.35
C GLY A 147 25.23 4.85 49.88
N LEU A 148 24.92 3.61 49.53
CA LEU A 148 23.60 3.25 49.00
C LEU A 148 22.70 2.47 49.97
N ALA A 149 23.10 2.34 51.23
CA ALA A 149 22.30 1.66 52.25
C ALA A 149 21.21 2.55 52.90
N GLU A 150 21.26 3.87 52.70
CA GLU A 150 20.29 4.78 53.36
C GLU A 150 19.08 5.18 52.50
N THR A 151 19.00 4.81 51.23
CA THR A 151 17.86 5.17 50.41
C THR A 151 16.78 4.07 50.26
N ALA A 152 16.99 2.91 50.91
CA ALA A 152 16.05 1.80 50.88
C ALA A 152 14.85 1.94 51.84
N THR A 153 14.87 2.93 52.74
CA THR A 153 13.79 3.13 53.74
C THR A 153 12.74 4.19 53.35
N MET A 154 12.82 4.78 52.17
CA MET A 154 11.87 5.81 51.74
C MET A 154 10.77 5.33 50.78
N PHE A 155 10.66 4.06 50.47
CA PHE A 155 9.59 3.52 49.64
C PHE A 155 8.75 2.57 50.51
N ASP A 156 7.80 3.16 51.26
CA ASP A 156 6.72 2.43 51.89
C ASP A 156 5.61 2.25 50.83
N PRO A 157 5.36 1.02 50.35
CA PRO A 157 4.30 0.81 49.38
C PRO A 157 2.94 1.02 50.03
N GLN A 158 2.31 2.14 49.75
CA GLN A 158 0.92 2.34 50.16
C GLN A 158 0.07 1.24 49.53
N PRO A 159 -0.78 0.52 50.28
CA PRO A 159 -1.67 -0.44 49.75
C PRO A 159 -2.67 0.24 48.81
N SER A 160 -2.76 -0.22 47.58
CA SER A 160 -3.76 0.20 46.62
C SER A 160 -5.13 0.16 47.24
N ALA A 161 -5.87 1.28 47.14
CA ALA A 161 -7.25 1.37 47.57
C ALA A 161 -8.07 0.24 46.92
N ARG A 162 -8.51 -0.72 47.73
CA ARG A 162 -9.44 -1.77 47.33
C ARG A 162 -10.76 -1.08 47.04
N LEU A 163 -11.27 -1.19 45.85
CA LEU A 163 -12.64 -0.85 45.48
C LEU A 163 -13.61 -1.81 46.17
N GLU A 164 -13.94 -1.52 47.44
CA GLU A 164 -15.06 -2.11 48.14
C GLU A 164 -16.09 -0.97 48.36
N ASP A 165 -16.85 -0.67 47.30
CA ASP A 165 -18.16 -0.03 47.41
C ASP A 165 -18.81 -0.02 46.00
N ALA A 166 -19.34 -1.22 45.65
CA ALA A 166 -20.34 -1.31 44.60
C ALA A 166 -21.75 -1.14 45.27
N PRO A 167 -22.55 -0.16 44.90
CA PRO A 167 -23.90 -0.08 45.44
C PRO A 167 -24.74 -1.25 44.95
N GLN A 168 -25.36 -1.97 45.91
CA GLN A 168 -26.34 -3.01 45.63
C GLN A 168 -27.59 -2.36 45.05
N ILE A 169 -27.93 -2.68 43.83
CA ILE A 169 -29.21 -2.33 43.23
C ILE A 169 -30.26 -3.31 43.75
N GLU A 170 -31.10 -2.87 44.63
CA GLU A 170 -32.32 -3.60 45.01
C GLU A 170 -33.29 -3.63 43.84
N ALA A 171 -33.66 -4.84 43.43
CA ALA A 171 -34.72 -5.09 42.47
C ALA A 171 -36.08 -4.93 43.17
N GLN A 172 -36.93 -4.05 42.68
CA GLN A 172 -38.39 -4.04 42.84
C GLN A 172 -39.04 -4.43 41.52
#